data_eb7cf07e97990b22d5279b35ded8679e
#
_entry.id   eb7cf07e97990b22d5279b35ded8679e
#
_cell.length_a   1.000
_cell.length_b   1.000
_cell.length_c   1.000
_cell.angle_alpha   90.00
_cell.angle_beta   90.00
_cell.angle_gamma   90.00
#
_symmetry.space_group_name_H-M   'P 1'
#
loop_
_entity.id
_entity.type
_entity.pdbx_description
1 polymer ?
#
loop_
_entity_poly.entity_id
_entity_poly.type
_entity_poly.pdbx_seq_one_letter_code
_entity_poly.pdbx_strand_id
1 'polypeptide(L)'
;DLYAKTGAAANAFTSYDRTCYIFTATGMTDENLDILLNMVGHPWFTKETIAKEQGIIGQEIKMYDDSPDWRLLTALFRCLYKSHPIRDDIAGTTQSIAELTPELLYACTDAFYRPGNMVLSVAGNITLDQAVEACRRNGVYDAVEPPQVETIFPQEADTVQHKETTFTMPVNKPCFALGYKEAAINRGDTRMEVIADLLPDLICGGLTNLYRKLYDESLVNPEFSGDYLSTEGACIIAFTGESETPREVAQMVRDE
;
A
#
# COMPACT_ATOMS: atom_id res chain seq x y z
N ASP A 1 -24.19 -9.87 -1.72
CA ASP A 1 -22.81 -10.35 -1.64
C ASP A 1 -22.75 -11.79 -2.18
N LEU A 2 -22.06 -11.98 -3.32
CA LEU A 2 -21.96 -13.29 -3.97
C LEU A 2 -21.04 -14.23 -3.19
N TYR A 3 -19.93 -13.70 -2.64
CA TYR A 3 -18.99 -14.49 -1.85
C TYR A 3 -19.59 -15.03 -0.55
N ALA A 4 -20.55 -14.33 0.04
CA ALA A 4 -21.26 -14.85 1.20
C ALA A 4 -22.04 -16.14 0.91
N LYS A 5 -22.49 -16.34 -0.35
CA LYS A 5 -23.20 -17.57 -0.77
C LYS A 5 -22.25 -18.75 -0.93
N THR A 6 -21.00 -18.52 -1.26
CA THR A 6 -19.98 -19.56 -1.45
C THR A 6 -19.12 -19.79 -0.21
N GLY A 7 -19.30 -18.99 0.84
CA GLY A 7 -18.50 -19.06 2.07
C GLY A 7 -17.06 -18.57 1.90
N ALA A 8 -16.77 -17.84 0.83
CA ALA A 8 -15.46 -17.24 0.61
C ALA A 8 -15.30 -15.92 1.37
N ALA A 9 -14.09 -15.65 1.84
CA ALA A 9 -13.69 -14.36 2.36
C ALA A 9 -13.01 -13.57 1.25
N ALA A 10 -13.52 -12.37 0.93
CA ALA A 10 -12.97 -11.50 -0.10
C ALA A 10 -12.45 -10.20 0.52
N ASN A 11 -11.41 -9.65 -0.08
CA ASN A 11 -10.83 -8.37 0.29
C ASN A 11 -10.21 -7.68 -0.93
N ALA A 12 -9.87 -6.40 -0.78
CA ALA A 12 -9.09 -5.66 -1.75
C ALA A 12 -8.19 -4.66 -1.04
N PHE A 13 -7.04 -4.35 -1.63
CA PHE A 13 -6.18 -3.29 -1.14
C PHE A 13 -5.56 -2.52 -2.31
N THR A 14 -5.24 -1.27 -2.06
CA THR A 14 -4.55 -0.40 -3.00
C THR A 14 -3.21 0.03 -2.40
N SER A 15 -2.16 -0.08 -3.20
CA SER A 15 -0.84 0.48 -2.94
C SER A 15 -0.57 1.61 -3.93
N TYR A 16 0.57 2.25 -3.83
CA TYR A 16 0.94 3.38 -4.71
C TYR A 16 1.11 3.00 -6.19
N ASP A 17 1.32 1.72 -6.48
CA ASP A 17 1.59 1.21 -7.83
C ASP A 17 0.67 0.06 -8.26
N ARG A 18 -0.25 -0.39 -7.41
CA ARG A 18 -1.13 -1.52 -7.72
C ARG A 18 -2.42 -1.51 -6.90
N THR A 19 -3.45 -2.13 -7.46
CA THR A 19 -4.65 -2.55 -6.73
C THR A 19 -4.76 -4.06 -6.81
N CYS A 20 -5.02 -4.71 -5.69
CA CYS A 20 -5.14 -6.15 -5.58
C CYS A 20 -6.54 -6.54 -5.09
N TYR A 21 -7.20 -7.43 -5.79
CA TYR A 21 -8.48 -8.03 -5.42
C TYR A 21 -8.22 -9.48 -5.07
N ILE A 22 -8.62 -9.92 -3.91
CA ILE A 22 -8.31 -11.24 -3.38
C ILE A 22 -9.54 -11.94 -2.83
N PHE A 23 -9.56 -13.25 -2.90
CA PHE A 23 -10.44 -14.08 -2.09
C PHE A 23 -9.71 -15.30 -1.54
N THR A 24 -10.21 -15.82 -0.44
CA THR A 24 -9.82 -17.12 0.12
C THR A 24 -11.07 -17.97 0.30
N ALA A 25 -11.03 -19.21 -0.15
CA ALA A 25 -12.15 -20.13 -0.05
C ALA A 25 -11.67 -21.55 0.26
N THR A 26 -12.50 -22.33 0.92
CA THR A 26 -12.25 -23.75 1.21
C THR A 26 -12.89 -24.69 0.19
N GLY A 27 -13.64 -24.15 -0.79
CA GLY A 27 -14.32 -24.89 -1.85
C GLY A 27 -14.94 -23.95 -2.88
N MET A 28 -15.68 -24.50 -3.83
CA MET A 28 -16.34 -23.75 -4.91
C MET A 28 -15.35 -22.85 -5.67
N THR A 29 -14.18 -23.39 -5.99
CA THR A 29 -13.07 -22.62 -6.57
C THR A 29 -13.45 -21.96 -7.88
N ASP A 30 -14.12 -22.67 -8.78
CA ASP A 30 -14.53 -22.16 -10.09
C ASP A 30 -15.52 -20.99 -9.95
N GLU A 31 -16.53 -21.13 -9.10
CA GLU A 31 -17.54 -20.10 -8.85
C GLU A 31 -16.92 -18.85 -8.22
N ASN A 32 -16.01 -19.03 -7.25
CA ASN A 32 -15.36 -17.91 -6.60
C ASN A 32 -14.39 -17.18 -7.54
N LEU A 33 -13.68 -17.92 -8.38
CA LEU A 33 -12.82 -17.36 -9.42
C LEU A 33 -13.63 -16.60 -10.47
N ASP A 34 -14.77 -17.14 -10.90
CA ASP A 34 -15.68 -16.45 -11.82
C ASP A 34 -16.22 -15.14 -11.22
N ILE A 35 -16.56 -15.13 -9.93
CA ILE A 35 -17.00 -13.90 -9.25
C ILE A 35 -15.89 -12.84 -9.30
N LEU A 36 -14.63 -13.21 -8.97
CA LEU A 36 -13.51 -12.28 -9.00
C LEU A 36 -13.26 -11.72 -10.40
N LEU A 37 -13.12 -12.61 -11.38
CA LEU A 37 -12.80 -12.24 -12.76
C LEU A 37 -13.90 -11.39 -13.39
N ASN A 38 -15.17 -11.72 -13.13
CA ASN A 38 -16.30 -10.94 -13.59
C ASN A 38 -16.34 -9.55 -12.95
N MET A 39 -16.12 -9.47 -11.64
CA MET A 39 -16.11 -8.19 -10.91
C MET A 39 -15.02 -7.24 -11.43
N VAL A 40 -13.82 -7.77 -11.66
CA VAL A 40 -12.67 -6.97 -12.09
C VAL A 40 -12.73 -6.66 -13.59
N GLY A 41 -13.17 -7.62 -14.41
CA GLY A 41 -13.23 -7.47 -15.86
C GLY A 41 -14.45 -6.69 -16.36
N HIS A 42 -15.54 -6.63 -15.60
CA HIS A 42 -16.81 -6.03 -16.00
C HIS A 42 -17.39 -5.11 -14.91
N PRO A 43 -16.70 -4.03 -14.57
CA PRO A 43 -17.14 -3.12 -13.52
C PRO A 43 -18.43 -2.42 -13.89
N TRP A 44 -19.29 -2.18 -12.89
CA TRP A 44 -20.57 -1.50 -13.06
C TRP A 44 -20.64 -0.30 -12.11
N PHE A 45 -20.51 0.90 -12.68
CA PHE A 45 -20.58 2.16 -11.93
C PHE A 45 -21.86 2.90 -12.26
N THR A 46 -22.63 3.26 -11.24
CA THR A 46 -23.77 4.17 -11.34
C THR A 46 -23.58 5.36 -10.40
N LYS A 47 -24.29 6.45 -10.65
CA LYS A 47 -24.26 7.63 -9.76
C LYS A 47 -24.67 7.25 -8.33
N GLU A 48 -25.66 6.37 -8.19
CA GLU A 48 -26.18 5.93 -6.90
C GLU A 48 -25.14 5.10 -6.13
N THR A 49 -24.48 4.15 -6.80
CA THR A 49 -23.44 3.31 -6.18
C THR A 49 -22.24 4.16 -5.76
N ILE A 50 -21.82 5.08 -6.61
CA ILE A 50 -20.70 5.99 -6.30
C ILE A 50 -21.05 6.90 -5.12
N ALA A 51 -22.23 7.52 -5.10
CA ALA A 51 -22.64 8.38 -3.99
C ALA A 51 -22.67 7.63 -2.65
N LYS A 52 -23.09 6.36 -2.66
CA LYS A 52 -23.06 5.51 -1.48
C LYS A 52 -21.62 5.24 -1.02
N GLU A 53 -20.75 4.85 -1.95
CA GLU A 53 -19.34 4.54 -1.64
C GLU A 53 -18.56 5.80 -1.19
N GLN A 54 -18.83 6.96 -1.80
CA GLN A 54 -18.25 8.24 -1.33
C GLN A 54 -18.56 8.51 0.15
N GLY A 55 -19.78 8.16 0.60
CA GLY A 55 -20.14 8.27 2.02
C GLY A 55 -19.34 7.32 2.91
N ILE A 56 -19.15 6.07 2.49
CA ILE A 56 -18.41 5.04 3.24
C ILE A 56 -16.91 5.42 3.30
N ILE A 57 -16.31 5.72 2.15
CA ILE A 57 -14.90 6.10 2.06
C ILE A 57 -14.64 7.42 2.81
N GLY A 58 -15.58 8.36 2.79
CA GLY A 58 -15.46 9.60 3.56
C GLY A 58 -15.43 9.37 5.09
N GLN A 59 -16.06 8.29 5.58
CA GLN A 59 -15.93 7.87 6.99
C GLN A 59 -14.59 7.16 7.24
N GLU A 60 -14.13 6.35 6.30
CA GLU A 60 -12.84 5.68 6.35
C GLU A 60 -11.68 6.68 6.40
N ILE A 61 -11.72 7.73 5.57
CA ILE A 61 -10.73 8.82 5.60
C ILE A 61 -10.69 9.48 6.99
N LYS A 62 -11.85 9.75 7.60
CA LYS A 62 -11.88 10.32 8.95
C LYS A 62 -11.28 9.37 9.99
N MET A 63 -11.50 8.07 9.84
CA MET A 63 -10.89 7.07 10.71
C MET A 63 -9.35 7.08 10.57
N TYR A 64 -8.82 7.22 9.35
CA TYR A 64 -7.38 7.38 9.13
C TYR A 64 -6.84 8.70 9.67
N ASP A 65 -7.59 9.79 9.56
CA ASP A 65 -7.22 11.08 10.16
C ASP A 65 -7.10 11.01 11.69
N ASP A 66 -7.85 10.13 12.34
CA ASP A 66 -7.81 9.88 13.78
C ASP A 66 -6.75 8.83 14.19
N SER A 67 -6.09 8.16 13.23
CA SER A 67 -5.04 7.18 13.48
C SER A 67 -3.66 7.86 13.61
N PRO A 68 -3.00 7.77 14.79
CA PRO A 68 -1.66 8.32 14.97
C PRO A 68 -0.63 7.73 14.00
N ASP A 69 -0.65 6.42 13.77
CA ASP A 69 0.30 5.73 12.89
C ASP A 69 0.15 6.15 11.43
N TRP A 70 -1.10 6.26 10.95
CA TRP A 70 -1.36 6.72 9.59
C TRP A 70 -0.91 8.17 9.39
N ARG A 71 -1.22 9.04 10.35
CA ARG A 71 -0.80 10.44 10.33
C ARG A 71 0.72 10.59 10.39
N LEU A 72 1.36 9.75 11.19
CA LEU A 72 2.83 9.72 11.33
C LEU A 72 3.48 9.31 10.00
N LEU A 73 3.01 8.24 9.36
CA LEU A 73 3.52 7.75 8.09
C LEU A 73 3.32 8.78 6.97
N THR A 74 2.12 9.36 6.87
CA THR A 74 1.84 10.41 5.88
C THR A 74 2.72 11.66 6.10
N ALA A 75 2.95 12.06 7.35
CA ALA A 75 3.84 13.17 7.68
C ALA A 75 5.30 12.85 7.31
N LEU A 76 5.74 11.61 7.55
CA LEU A 76 7.06 11.14 7.14
C LEU A 76 7.24 11.26 5.63
N PHE A 77 6.30 10.77 4.82
CA PHE A 77 6.41 10.83 3.36
C PHE A 77 6.45 12.28 2.85
N ARG A 78 5.70 13.18 3.45
CA ARG A 78 5.74 14.62 3.15
C ARG A 78 7.05 15.29 3.57
N CYS A 79 7.72 14.77 4.58
CA CYS A 79 9.07 15.23 4.94
C CYS A 79 10.13 14.73 3.95
N LEU A 80 10.01 13.51 3.48
CA LEU A 80 10.98 12.90 2.57
C LEU A 80 10.85 13.42 1.13
N TYR A 81 9.61 13.56 0.63
CA TYR A 81 9.33 13.87 -0.79
C TYR A 81 8.67 15.24 -0.96
N LYS A 82 9.14 15.97 -1.96
CA LYS A 82 8.58 17.27 -2.36
C LYS A 82 7.49 17.14 -3.41
N SER A 83 7.73 16.35 -4.42
CA SER A 83 6.93 16.30 -5.66
C SER A 83 6.40 14.90 -5.97
N HIS A 84 7.05 13.85 -5.48
CA HIS A 84 6.64 12.47 -5.75
C HIS A 84 5.26 12.17 -5.17
N PRO A 85 4.35 11.48 -5.91
CA PRO A 85 2.97 11.20 -5.46
C PRO A 85 2.87 10.40 -4.15
N ILE A 86 3.91 9.67 -3.74
CA ILE A 86 3.94 8.92 -2.46
C ILE A 86 3.68 9.82 -1.23
N ARG A 87 3.89 11.13 -1.35
CA ARG A 87 3.62 12.11 -0.30
C ARG A 87 2.13 12.35 -0.07
N ASP A 88 1.31 12.02 -1.05
CA ASP A 88 -0.13 12.19 -0.97
C ASP A 88 -0.77 10.97 -0.33
N ASP A 89 -1.80 11.20 0.46
CA ASP A 89 -2.51 10.12 1.14
C ASP A 89 -3.20 9.23 0.12
N ILE A 90 -2.92 7.93 0.16
CA ILE A 90 -3.49 6.96 -0.78
C ILE A 90 -5.01 6.82 -0.64
N ALA A 91 -5.56 7.11 0.54
CA ALA A 91 -7.00 7.17 0.75
C ALA A 91 -7.65 8.40 0.09
N GLY A 92 -6.84 9.38 -0.32
CA GLY A 92 -7.31 10.65 -0.85
C GLY A 92 -7.86 11.57 0.24
N THR A 93 -8.74 12.46 -0.15
CA THR A 93 -9.44 13.39 0.74
C THR A 93 -10.93 13.33 0.47
N THR A 94 -11.75 13.76 1.43
CA THR A 94 -13.21 13.89 1.22
C THR A 94 -13.55 14.79 0.03
N GLN A 95 -12.69 15.77 -0.27
CA GLN A 95 -12.86 16.66 -1.41
C GLN A 95 -12.55 15.94 -2.73
N SER A 96 -11.40 15.23 -2.82
CA SER A 96 -11.03 14.50 -4.04
C SER A 96 -12.02 13.38 -4.38
N ILE A 97 -12.54 12.69 -3.35
CA ILE A 97 -13.55 11.64 -3.54
C ILE A 97 -14.87 12.21 -4.06
N ALA A 98 -15.26 13.40 -3.63
CA ALA A 98 -16.48 14.05 -4.10
C ALA A 98 -16.45 14.38 -5.61
N GLU A 99 -15.27 14.45 -6.22
CA GLU A 99 -15.08 14.71 -7.66
C GLU A 99 -15.21 13.44 -8.52
N LEU A 100 -15.30 12.25 -7.91
CA LEU A 100 -15.41 10.98 -8.65
C LEU A 100 -16.79 10.86 -9.32
N THR A 101 -16.76 10.55 -10.61
CA THR A 101 -17.96 10.30 -11.44
C THR A 101 -17.89 8.93 -12.11
N PRO A 102 -19.02 8.36 -12.56
CA PRO A 102 -19.01 7.13 -13.34
C PRO A 102 -18.10 7.22 -14.57
N GLU A 103 -18.12 8.35 -15.27
CA GLU A 103 -17.33 8.57 -16.48
C GLU A 103 -15.83 8.52 -16.18
N LEU A 104 -15.39 9.12 -15.06
CA LEU A 104 -14.00 9.09 -14.63
C LEU A 104 -13.58 7.68 -14.24
N LEU A 105 -14.40 6.95 -13.50
CA LEU A 105 -14.11 5.57 -13.11
C LEU A 105 -14.05 4.63 -14.33
N TYR A 106 -14.96 4.77 -15.29
CA TYR A 106 -14.87 4.02 -16.55
C TYR A 106 -13.62 4.37 -17.34
N ALA A 107 -13.23 5.64 -17.41
CA ALA A 107 -11.98 6.04 -18.06
C ALA A 107 -10.74 5.41 -17.38
N CYS A 108 -10.73 5.35 -16.05
CA CYS A 108 -9.67 4.66 -15.29
C CYS A 108 -9.66 3.14 -15.56
N THR A 109 -10.84 2.49 -15.57
CA THR A 109 -10.89 1.05 -15.87
C THR A 109 -10.50 0.76 -17.30
N ASP A 110 -10.89 1.57 -18.26
CA ASP A 110 -10.49 1.45 -19.66
C ASP A 110 -8.98 1.63 -19.86
N ALA A 111 -8.35 2.49 -19.06
CA ALA A 111 -6.91 2.70 -19.15
C ALA A 111 -6.11 1.59 -18.46
N PHE A 112 -6.51 1.12 -17.29
CA PHE A 112 -5.67 0.30 -16.42
C PHE A 112 -6.14 -1.16 -16.26
N TYR A 113 -7.45 -1.44 -16.36
CA TYR A 113 -8.02 -2.77 -16.11
C TYR A 113 -8.14 -3.57 -17.42
N ARG A 114 -7.02 -3.84 -18.04
CA ARG A 114 -6.95 -4.64 -19.27
C ARG A 114 -6.12 -5.89 -19.01
N PRO A 115 -6.46 -7.03 -19.63
CA PRO A 115 -5.74 -8.29 -19.41
C PRO A 115 -4.21 -8.17 -19.53
N GLY A 116 -3.73 -7.37 -20.47
CA GLY A 116 -2.29 -7.13 -20.65
C GLY A 116 -1.60 -6.31 -19.54
N ASN A 117 -2.38 -5.68 -18.65
CA ASN A 117 -1.89 -4.90 -17.49
C ASN A 117 -2.27 -5.56 -16.14
N MET A 118 -2.70 -6.83 -16.17
CA MET A 118 -3.18 -7.53 -14.99
C MET A 118 -2.45 -8.84 -14.81
N VAL A 119 -2.29 -9.28 -13.57
CA VAL A 119 -1.72 -10.58 -13.21
C VAL A 119 -2.72 -11.33 -12.35
N LEU A 120 -3.06 -12.55 -12.76
CA LEU A 120 -3.82 -13.48 -11.94
C LEU A 120 -2.85 -14.44 -11.25
N SER A 121 -2.84 -14.45 -9.92
CA SER A 121 -2.11 -15.40 -9.11
C SER A 121 -3.10 -16.29 -8.35
N VAL A 122 -2.98 -17.59 -8.50
CA VAL A 122 -3.87 -18.56 -7.83
C VAL A 122 -3.02 -19.61 -7.12
N ALA A 123 -3.29 -19.84 -5.86
CA ALA A 123 -2.67 -20.89 -5.05
C ALA A 123 -3.75 -21.78 -4.43
N GLY A 124 -3.64 -23.09 -4.60
CA GLY A 124 -4.61 -24.04 -4.06
C GLY A 124 -4.80 -25.28 -4.93
N ASN A 125 -5.91 -25.97 -4.73
CA ASN A 125 -6.27 -27.16 -5.50
C ASN A 125 -6.92 -26.80 -6.83
N ILE A 126 -6.13 -26.23 -7.75
CA ILE A 126 -6.54 -25.82 -9.08
C ILE A 126 -5.37 -26.02 -10.05
N THR A 127 -5.66 -26.41 -11.27
CA THR A 127 -4.66 -26.53 -12.34
C THR A 127 -4.55 -25.22 -13.12
N LEU A 128 -3.42 -25.03 -13.80
CA LEU A 128 -3.23 -23.89 -14.71
C LEU A 128 -4.31 -23.84 -15.79
N ASP A 129 -4.67 -24.99 -16.38
CA ASP A 129 -5.69 -25.06 -17.43
C ASP A 129 -7.06 -24.60 -16.93
N GLN A 130 -7.43 -24.95 -15.70
CA GLN A 130 -8.67 -24.49 -15.09
C GLN A 130 -8.66 -22.96 -14.87
N ALA A 131 -7.55 -22.40 -14.39
CA ALA A 131 -7.43 -20.96 -14.21
C ALA A 131 -7.50 -20.21 -15.54
N VAL A 132 -6.81 -20.71 -16.58
CA VAL A 132 -6.85 -20.15 -17.95
C VAL A 132 -8.26 -20.23 -18.53
N GLU A 133 -8.95 -21.35 -18.35
CA GLU A 133 -10.32 -21.51 -18.85
C GLU A 133 -11.30 -20.57 -18.13
N ALA A 134 -11.13 -20.34 -16.84
CA ALA A 134 -11.90 -19.34 -16.10
C ALA A 134 -11.68 -17.93 -16.68
N CYS A 135 -10.43 -17.56 -17.00
CA CYS A 135 -10.13 -16.28 -17.64
C CYS A 135 -10.81 -16.16 -19.02
N ARG A 136 -10.78 -17.20 -19.84
CA ARG A 136 -11.44 -17.22 -21.16
C ARG A 136 -12.95 -17.08 -21.03
N ARG A 137 -13.54 -17.87 -20.13
CA ARG A 137 -14.99 -17.86 -19.89
C ARG A 137 -15.50 -16.49 -19.43
N ASN A 138 -14.70 -15.76 -18.68
CA ASN A 138 -15.01 -14.41 -18.20
C ASN A 138 -14.53 -13.28 -19.13
N GLY A 139 -13.97 -13.57 -20.32
CA GLY A 139 -13.56 -12.58 -21.30
C GLY A 139 -12.34 -11.73 -20.89
N VAL A 140 -11.54 -12.21 -19.92
CA VAL A 140 -10.35 -11.51 -19.40
C VAL A 140 -9.04 -12.18 -19.79
N TYR A 141 -9.07 -13.06 -20.81
CA TYR A 141 -7.89 -13.80 -21.28
C TYR A 141 -7.28 -13.24 -22.57
N ASP A 142 -8.12 -12.69 -23.44
CA ASP A 142 -7.66 -12.28 -24.77
C ASP A 142 -6.60 -11.19 -24.64
N ALA A 143 -5.42 -11.51 -25.20
CA ALA A 143 -4.27 -10.61 -25.21
C ALA A 143 -4.58 -9.36 -26.05
N VAL A 144 -5.16 -8.41 -25.42
CA VAL A 144 -5.12 -7.03 -25.92
C VAL A 144 -3.74 -6.50 -25.53
N GLU A 145 -3.02 -5.89 -26.46
CA GLU A 145 -1.76 -5.23 -26.12
C GLU A 145 -1.95 -4.38 -24.87
N PRO A 146 -1.00 -4.44 -23.90
CA PRO A 146 -1.11 -3.63 -22.70
C PRO A 146 -1.28 -2.17 -23.12
N PRO A 147 -2.11 -1.40 -22.41
CA PRO A 147 -2.24 0.01 -22.70
C PRO A 147 -0.85 0.63 -22.59
N GLN A 148 -0.50 1.48 -23.53
CA GLN A 148 0.70 2.30 -23.42
C GLN A 148 0.42 3.38 -22.38
N VAL A 149 0.57 3.01 -21.12
CA VAL A 149 0.50 3.96 -20.00
C VAL A 149 1.89 4.49 -19.75
N GLU A 150 2.10 5.75 -20.00
CA GLU A 150 3.33 6.44 -19.65
C GLU A 150 3.21 6.97 -18.23
N THR A 151 4.04 6.47 -17.32
CA THR A 151 4.10 6.99 -15.95
C THR A 151 4.96 8.25 -15.95
N ILE A 152 4.35 9.38 -15.58
CA ILE A 152 5.04 10.65 -15.48
C ILE A 152 5.34 10.92 -14.01
N PHE A 153 6.62 10.87 -13.64
CA PHE A 153 7.07 11.29 -12.32
C PHE A 153 7.61 12.72 -12.40
N PRO A 154 7.16 13.60 -11.50
CA PRO A 154 7.78 14.91 -11.37
C PRO A 154 9.23 14.74 -10.94
N GLN A 155 10.09 15.67 -11.35
CA GLN A 155 11.47 15.67 -10.92
C GLN A 155 11.55 15.84 -9.40
N GLU A 156 12.15 14.87 -8.72
CA GLU A 156 12.28 14.83 -7.28
C GLU A 156 13.75 15.09 -6.89
N ALA A 157 13.96 15.87 -5.83
CA ALA A 157 15.30 16.14 -5.35
C ALA A 157 15.87 14.95 -4.55
N ASP A 158 17.17 14.74 -4.59
CA ASP A 158 17.86 13.70 -3.79
C ASP A 158 17.79 14.00 -2.28
N THR A 159 17.61 15.28 -1.92
CA THR A 159 17.50 15.70 -0.52
C THR A 159 16.06 15.64 -0.02
N VAL A 160 15.90 15.41 1.30
CA VAL A 160 14.60 15.45 1.95
C VAL A 160 13.99 16.86 1.91
N GLN A 161 12.68 16.95 1.82
CA GLN A 161 11.95 18.22 1.79
C GLN A 161 12.03 18.96 3.14
N HIS A 162 11.84 18.21 4.23
CA HIS A 162 11.93 18.70 5.60
C HIS A 162 12.70 17.71 6.45
N LYS A 163 13.59 18.21 7.32
CA LYS A 163 14.40 17.36 8.21
C LYS A 163 13.60 16.87 9.41
N GLU A 164 12.59 17.58 9.81
CA GLU A 164 11.78 17.29 10.99
C GLU A 164 10.41 17.96 10.86
N THR A 165 9.39 17.29 11.36
CA THR A 165 8.06 17.87 11.60
C THR A 165 7.50 17.34 12.90
N THR A 166 6.62 18.08 13.54
CA THR A 166 5.92 17.67 14.76
C THR A 166 4.49 18.14 14.71
N PHE A 167 3.58 17.31 15.16
CA PHE A 167 2.16 17.66 15.32
C PHE A 167 1.61 17.03 16.60
N THR A 168 0.47 17.51 17.07
CA THR A 168 -0.15 17.05 18.32
C THR A 168 -1.37 16.19 18.00
N MET A 169 -1.45 15.02 18.64
CA MET A 169 -2.59 14.11 18.61
C MET A 169 -2.86 13.57 20.03
N PRO A 170 -4.07 13.08 20.33
CA PRO A 170 -4.37 12.44 21.60
C PRO A 170 -3.76 11.04 21.64
N VAL A 171 -2.54 10.94 22.12
CA VAL A 171 -1.76 9.69 22.27
C VAL A 171 -1.29 9.54 23.71
N ASN A 172 -1.08 8.30 24.17
CA ASN A 172 -0.58 8.03 25.52
C ASN A 172 0.92 8.31 25.66
N LYS A 173 1.67 8.04 24.60
CA LYS A 173 3.12 8.31 24.49
C LYS A 173 3.42 8.96 23.14
N PRO A 174 4.47 9.75 23.03
CA PRO A 174 4.90 10.28 21.75
C PRO A 174 5.21 9.17 20.75
N CYS A 175 4.54 9.19 19.60
CA CYS A 175 4.86 8.33 18.45
C CYS A 175 5.90 9.04 17.58
N PHE A 176 6.84 8.30 17.01
CA PHE A 176 7.85 8.85 16.14
C PHE A 176 8.10 7.99 14.90
N ALA A 177 8.57 8.63 13.84
CA ALA A 177 9.11 7.98 12.66
C ALA A 177 10.45 8.61 12.28
N LEU A 178 11.44 7.77 12.03
CA LEU A 178 12.72 8.15 11.44
C LEU A 178 12.76 7.55 10.04
N GLY A 179 12.90 8.39 9.02
CA GLY A 179 12.90 7.92 7.64
C GLY A 179 14.14 8.34 6.88
N TYR A 180 14.57 7.43 6.01
CA TYR A 180 15.64 7.64 5.06
C TYR A 180 15.06 7.54 3.66
N LYS A 181 15.37 8.53 2.83
CA LYS A 181 15.07 8.57 1.42
C LYS A 181 16.28 8.06 0.67
N GLU A 182 16.10 6.92 0.01
CA GLU A 182 17.14 6.31 -0.79
C GLU A 182 16.92 6.56 -2.29
N ALA A 183 17.98 6.37 -3.07
CA ALA A 183 17.84 6.34 -4.51
C ALA A 183 16.93 5.18 -4.92
N ALA A 184 15.99 5.45 -5.83
CA ALA A 184 15.07 4.42 -6.29
C ALA A 184 15.85 3.22 -6.85
N ILE A 185 15.57 2.04 -6.29
CA ILE A 185 16.14 0.79 -6.77
C ILE A 185 15.49 0.46 -8.12
N ASN A 186 16.30 0.10 -9.10
CA ASN A 186 15.78 -0.33 -10.39
C ASN A 186 14.87 -1.56 -10.22
N ARG A 187 13.65 -1.50 -10.70
CA ARG A 187 12.76 -2.65 -10.72
C ARG A 187 13.43 -3.81 -11.46
N GLY A 188 13.51 -4.96 -10.79
CA GLY A 188 14.20 -6.15 -11.29
C GLY A 188 15.60 -6.36 -10.73
N ASP A 189 16.16 -5.44 -9.97
CA ASP A 189 17.33 -5.70 -9.12
C ASP A 189 16.89 -6.36 -7.81
N THR A 190 16.41 -7.59 -7.92
CA THR A 190 15.92 -8.39 -6.79
C THR A 190 16.94 -8.50 -5.66
N ARG A 191 18.25 -8.48 -5.98
CA ARG A 191 19.28 -8.53 -4.96
C ARG A 191 19.29 -7.28 -4.10
N MET A 192 19.21 -6.12 -4.71
CA MET A 192 19.17 -4.84 -3.98
C MET A 192 17.87 -4.66 -3.20
N GLU A 193 16.75 -5.10 -3.76
CA GLU A 193 15.47 -5.08 -3.05
C GLU A 193 15.51 -5.98 -1.79
N VAL A 194 16.04 -7.20 -1.89
CA VAL A 194 16.19 -8.09 -0.73
C VAL A 194 17.16 -7.51 0.30
N ILE A 195 18.26 -6.88 -0.12
CA ILE A 195 19.19 -6.21 0.81
C ILE A 195 18.49 -5.06 1.55
N ALA A 196 17.74 -4.24 0.83
CA ALA A 196 17.03 -3.10 1.43
C ALA A 196 15.92 -3.55 2.39
N ASP A 197 15.22 -4.62 2.06
CA ASP A 197 14.19 -5.23 2.90
C ASP A 197 14.76 -5.85 4.21
N LEU A 198 15.93 -6.48 4.12
CA LEU A 198 16.60 -7.07 5.27
C LEU A 198 17.32 -6.06 6.16
N LEU A 199 17.67 -4.88 5.63
CA LEU A 199 18.48 -3.90 6.35
C LEU A 199 17.82 -3.38 7.63
N PRO A 200 16.53 -3.00 7.66
CA PRO A 200 15.85 -2.62 8.88
C PRO A 200 15.89 -3.69 9.96
N ASP A 201 15.67 -4.95 9.57
CA ASP A 201 15.73 -6.09 10.50
C ASP A 201 17.13 -6.33 11.07
N LEU A 202 18.18 -6.11 10.28
CA LEU A 202 19.56 -6.22 10.73
C LEU A 202 19.94 -5.10 11.70
N ILE A 203 19.37 -3.92 11.57
CA ILE A 203 19.62 -2.77 12.44
C ILE A 203 18.81 -2.89 13.74
N CYS A 204 17.49 -3.08 13.65
CA CYS A 204 16.60 -2.98 14.80
C CYS A 204 15.65 -4.17 14.98
N GLY A 205 15.85 -5.28 14.28
CA GLY A 205 15.04 -6.49 14.48
C GLY A 205 15.17 -7.03 15.91
N GLY A 206 14.15 -7.72 16.42
CA GLY A 206 14.02 -8.13 17.82
C GLY A 206 15.16 -8.97 18.39
N LEU A 207 16.08 -9.46 17.56
CA LEU A 207 17.27 -10.20 17.97
C LEU A 207 18.55 -9.35 18.00
N THR A 208 18.50 -8.09 17.57
CA THR A 208 19.67 -7.19 17.50
C THR A 208 20.03 -6.65 18.89
N ASN A 209 21.30 -6.28 19.04
CA ASN A 209 21.76 -5.65 20.27
C ASN A 209 21.12 -4.28 20.49
N LEU A 210 20.91 -3.53 19.42
CA LEU A 210 20.26 -2.23 19.48
C LEU A 210 18.82 -2.36 19.99
N TYR A 211 18.00 -3.25 19.38
CA TYR A 211 16.62 -3.45 19.84
C TYR A 211 16.58 -3.85 21.32
N ARG A 212 17.41 -4.81 21.72
CA ARG A 212 17.46 -5.27 23.11
C ARG A 212 17.82 -4.13 24.07
N LYS A 213 18.81 -3.32 23.72
CA LYS A 213 19.19 -2.18 24.53
C LYS A 213 18.06 -1.16 24.65
N LEU A 214 17.45 -0.78 23.53
CA LEU A 214 16.30 0.16 23.50
C LEU A 214 15.13 -0.34 24.33
N TYR A 215 14.85 -1.64 24.26
CA TYR A 215 13.75 -2.27 25.00
C TYR A 215 14.05 -2.39 26.49
N ASP A 216 15.24 -2.87 26.87
CA ASP A 216 15.65 -3.08 28.27
C ASP A 216 15.74 -1.73 29.03
N GLU A 217 16.16 -0.66 28.35
CA GLU A 217 16.20 0.70 28.88
C GLU A 217 14.81 1.39 28.82
N SER A 218 13.77 0.70 28.36
CA SER A 218 12.40 1.23 28.22
C SER A 218 12.30 2.47 27.32
N LEU A 219 13.23 2.64 26.39
CA LEU A 219 13.24 3.73 25.42
C LEU A 219 12.24 3.53 24.30
N VAL A 220 11.86 2.29 24.01
CA VAL A 220 10.83 1.94 23.02
C VAL A 220 9.87 0.90 23.57
N ASN A 221 8.70 0.76 22.94
CA ASN A 221 7.74 -0.30 23.18
C ASN A 221 8.01 -1.51 22.24
N PRO A 222 7.34 -2.68 22.45
CA PRO A 222 7.52 -3.84 21.60
C PRO A 222 7.14 -3.65 20.12
N GLU A 223 6.41 -2.61 19.80
CA GLU A 223 5.97 -2.29 18.44
C GLU A 223 7.03 -1.52 17.63
N PHE A 224 8.15 -1.15 18.26
CA PHE A 224 9.26 -0.53 17.54
C PHE A 224 9.78 -1.45 16.45
N SER A 225 9.76 -0.99 15.23
CA SER A 225 10.18 -1.75 14.05
C SER A 225 10.82 -0.86 13.00
N GLY A 226 11.51 -1.51 12.07
CA GLY A 226 11.98 -0.90 10.84
C GLY A 226 11.34 -1.57 9.65
N ASP A 227 10.99 -0.79 8.64
CA ASP A 227 10.31 -1.24 7.43
C ASP A 227 10.98 -0.65 6.18
N TYR A 228 10.92 -1.40 5.10
CA TYR A 228 11.30 -0.97 3.77
C TYR A 228 10.08 -0.82 2.89
N LEU A 229 9.94 0.33 2.24
CA LEU A 229 8.91 0.61 1.26
C LEU A 229 9.55 1.01 -0.06
N SER A 230 9.21 0.30 -1.12
CA SER A 230 9.63 0.62 -2.49
C SER A 230 8.42 0.73 -3.40
N THR A 231 8.42 1.77 -4.20
CA THR A 231 7.50 1.95 -5.32
C THR A 231 8.26 2.59 -6.48
N GLU A 232 7.64 2.70 -7.65
CA GLU A 232 8.29 3.31 -8.79
C GLU A 232 8.69 4.77 -8.48
N GLY A 233 9.99 5.06 -8.55
CA GLY A 233 10.55 6.38 -8.28
C GLY A 233 10.72 6.76 -6.81
N ALA A 234 10.37 5.90 -5.85
CA ALA A 234 10.56 6.15 -4.42
C ALA A 234 11.03 4.91 -3.68
N CYS A 235 11.97 5.11 -2.77
CA CYS A 235 12.51 4.09 -1.88
C CYS A 235 12.71 4.70 -0.49
N ILE A 236 12.16 4.06 0.53
CA ILE A 236 12.11 4.55 1.90
C ILE A 236 12.51 3.42 2.84
N ILE A 237 13.43 3.72 3.75
CA ILE A 237 13.65 2.91 4.96
C ILE A 237 13.13 3.74 6.13
N ALA A 238 12.23 3.16 6.92
CA ALA A 238 11.58 3.85 8.03
C ALA A 238 11.69 3.03 9.31
N PHE A 239 11.90 3.71 10.43
CA PHE A 239 11.83 3.14 11.78
C PHE A 239 10.74 3.87 12.53
N THR A 240 9.79 3.12 13.11
CA THR A 240 8.62 3.68 13.77
C THR A 240 8.44 3.09 15.17
N GLY A 241 7.87 3.84 16.08
CA GLY A 241 7.59 3.37 17.43
C GLY A 241 7.11 4.48 18.35
N GLU A 242 6.99 4.15 19.63
CA GLU A 242 6.67 5.07 20.71
C GLU A 242 7.84 5.25 21.65
N SER A 243 8.12 6.49 22.05
CA SER A 243 9.21 6.81 22.97
C SER A 243 8.96 8.14 23.68
N GLU A 244 9.35 8.24 24.94
CA GLU A 244 9.44 9.52 25.65
C GLU A 244 10.63 10.35 25.17
N THR A 245 11.64 9.71 24.58
CA THR A 245 12.88 10.33 24.09
C THR A 245 13.15 10.00 22.63
N PRO A 246 12.24 10.32 21.69
CA PRO A 246 12.34 9.88 20.30
C PRO A 246 13.62 10.35 19.58
N ARG A 247 14.19 11.50 19.96
CA ARG A 247 15.45 11.99 19.38
C ARG A 247 16.66 11.16 19.80
N GLU A 248 16.66 10.64 21.03
CA GLU A 248 17.68 9.75 21.54
C GLU A 248 17.65 8.42 20.78
N VAL A 249 16.45 7.81 20.66
CA VAL A 249 16.26 6.60 19.87
C VAL A 249 16.71 6.79 18.43
N ALA A 250 16.30 7.89 17.79
CA ALA A 250 16.71 8.21 16.42
C ALA A 250 18.23 8.37 16.28
N GLN A 251 18.92 8.88 17.31
CA GLN A 251 20.38 8.97 17.29
C GLN A 251 21.02 7.57 17.42
N MET A 252 20.50 6.71 18.29
CA MET A 252 21.00 5.35 18.47
C MET A 252 20.83 4.50 17.19
N VAL A 253 19.71 4.68 16.49
CA VAL A 253 19.48 4.01 15.18
C VAL A 253 20.46 4.49 14.11
N ARG A 254 20.86 5.78 14.14
CA ARG A 254 21.85 6.31 13.18
C ARG A 254 23.27 5.86 13.45
N ASP A 255 23.57 5.56 14.71
CA ASP A 255 24.92 5.19 15.14
C ASP A 255 25.21 3.69 14.93
N GLU A 256 24.16 2.86 14.73
CA GLU A 256 24.25 1.43 14.40
C GLU A 256 24.48 1.20 12.91
#